data_ddf82cd41f7ac2ff0c66c0d4c28ab6b4
#
_entry.id   ddf82cd41f7ac2ff0c66c0d4c28ab6b4
#
_cell.length_a   1.000
_cell.length_b   1.000
_cell.length_c   1.000
_cell.angle_alpha   90.00
_cell.angle_beta   90.00
_cell.angle_gamma   90.00
#
_symmetry.space_group_name_H-M   'P 1'
#
loop_
_entity.id
_entity.type
_entity.pdbx_description
1 polymer ?
#
loop_
_entity_poly.entity_id
_entity_poly.type
_entity_poly.pdbx_seq_one_letter_code
_entity_poly.pdbx_strand_id
1 'polypeptide(L)'
;MTKVGALVAYKGKPAKIIASTTHKFELNFSDGTSQKVREKDFRYIHPVFSSIVDQCPLVDLNILNDLQDETLSLKEITEWLFDDYSAQNAWCTYLMAEDGLYFFWSKDLLMLRSKEQVKIIEKQRHDKALESESLERCVKNLKNNIFKDDDIFWIKEIEKVALNQSKHTKVLSALSIDNMPESAHQLLLKIKYWSELTNPYPERHKIFRDEELAVVPNEVDREDLTHLRCYAIDNSDSSDADDAISIEGNRIWIHIADVASQVEIDSDLDIYAQKRASNLYLPDQIIHMLPPEVSDMCSLGQNAKSSALSVSFNMVKSKISDVKIAQSMIKVTKISYENADKELKEN
;
A
#
# COMPACT_ATOMS: atom_id res chain seq x y z
N MET A 1 -41.80 -29.27 -23.43
CA MET A 1 -43.00 -28.45 -23.11
C MET A 1 -43.17 -28.41 -21.60
N THR A 2 -43.03 -27.24 -21.02
CA THR A 2 -43.21 -26.98 -19.59
C THR A 2 -44.67 -27.20 -19.21
N LYS A 3 -44.95 -28.21 -18.39
CA LYS A 3 -46.32 -28.63 -18.05
C LYS A 3 -46.82 -27.93 -16.80
N VAL A 4 -48.10 -27.57 -16.78
CA VAL A 4 -48.81 -27.17 -15.54
C VAL A 4 -48.66 -28.32 -14.52
N GLY A 5 -48.39 -27.98 -13.26
CA GLY A 5 -48.09 -28.92 -12.18
C GLY A 5 -46.62 -29.18 -11.94
N ALA A 6 -45.73 -28.66 -12.77
CA ALA A 6 -44.28 -28.84 -12.62
C ALA A 6 -43.68 -28.01 -11.47
N LEU A 7 -42.58 -28.53 -10.90
CA LEU A 7 -41.70 -27.80 -9.99
C LEU A 7 -40.69 -27.02 -10.80
N VAL A 8 -40.56 -25.75 -10.46
CA VAL A 8 -39.57 -24.83 -11.04
C VAL A 8 -38.85 -24.03 -9.95
N ALA A 9 -37.68 -23.56 -10.27
CA ALA A 9 -36.91 -22.63 -9.43
C ALA A 9 -37.05 -21.20 -9.98
N TYR A 10 -37.51 -20.30 -9.18
CA TYR A 10 -37.58 -18.86 -9.49
C TYR A 10 -36.90 -18.05 -8.41
N LYS A 11 -35.84 -17.35 -8.77
CA LYS A 11 -35.01 -16.57 -7.82
C LYS A 11 -34.59 -17.37 -6.58
N GLY A 12 -34.18 -18.64 -6.78
CA GLY A 12 -33.74 -19.52 -5.71
C GLY A 12 -34.87 -20.12 -4.85
N LYS A 13 -36.14 -19.91 -5.19
CA LYS A 13 -37.29 -20.44 -4.45
C LYS A 13 -38.05 -21.48 -5.27
N PRO A 14 -38.55 -22.57 -4.64
CA PRO A 14 -39.41 -23.55 -5.31
C PRO A 14 -40.78 -22.95 -5.59
N ALA A 15 -41.28 -23.22 -6.78
CA ALA A 15 -42.64 -22.82 -7.16
C ALA A 15 -43.30 -23.87 -8.05
N LYS A 16 -44.65 -23.92 -8.02
CA LYS A 16 -45.47 -24.77 -8.87
C LYS A 16 -45.99 -23.97 -10.05
N ILE A 17 -45.92 -24.47 -11.25
CA ILE A 17 -46.63 -23.89 -12.40
C ILE A 17 -48.10 -24.22 -12.26
N ILE A 18 -48.97 -23.22 -12.12
CA ILE A 18 -50.41 -23.37 -11.99
C ILE A 18 -51.17 -23.04 -13.29
N ALA A 19 -50.59 -22.19 -14.14
CA ALA A 19 -51.15 -21.83 -15.44
C ALA A 19 -50.03 -21.50 -16.43
N SER A 20 -50.26 -21.71 -17.73
CA SER A 20 -49.36 -21.31 -18.79
C SER A 20 -50.15 -20.72 -19.96
N THR A 21 -49.62 -19.66 -20.56
CA THR A 21 -50.09 -19.04 -21.79
C THR A 21 -48.93 -19.09 -22.81
N THR A 22 -49.13 -18.61 -24.01
CA THR A 22 -48.14 -18.65 -25.10
C THR A 22 -46.81 -18.01 -24.73
N HIS A 23 -46.79 -17.06 -23.79
CA HIS A 23 -45.57 -16.30 -23.43
C HIS A 23 -45.35 -16.10 -21.92
N LYS A 24 -46.27 -16.51 -21.05
CA LYS A 24 -46.21 -16.29 -19.61
C LYS A 24 -46.68 -17.53 -18.84
N PHE A 25 -46.01 -17.74 -17.72
CA PHE A 25 -46.34 -18.80 -16.77
C PHE A 25 -46.76 -18.16 -15.45
N GLU A 26 -47.75 -18.73 -14.81
CA GLU A 26 -48.17 -18.33 -13.47
C GLU A 26 -47.60 -19.34 -12.46
N LEU A 27 -46.76 -18.84 -11.58
CA LEU A 27 -46.08 -19.58 -10.54
C LEU A 27 -46.80 -19.35 -9.21
N ASN A 28 -47.00 -20.45 -8.46
CA ASN A 28 -47.51 -20.41 -7.10
C ASN A 28 -46.42 -20.87 -6.14
N PHE A 29 -46.17 -20.09 -5.09
CA PHE A 29 -45.15 -20.35 -4.09
C PHE A 29 -45.74 -21.00 -2.83
N SER A 30 -44.89 -21.54 -1.97
CA SER A 30 -45.29 -22.16 -0.70
C SER A 30 -46.00 -21.25 0.28
N ASP A 31 -45.75 -19.92 0.19
CA ASP A 31 -46.43 -18.89 0.99
C ASP A 31 -47.82 -18.49 0.45
N GLY A 32 -48.31 -19.20 -0.59
CA GLY A 32 -49.60 -18.93 -1.23
C GLY A 32 -49.60 -17.75 -2.22
N THR A 33 -48.46 -17.06 -2.40
CA THR A 33 -48.38 -15.99 -3.40
C THR A 33 -48.27 -16.52 -4.82
N SER A 34 -48.76 -15.77 -5.81
CA SER A 34 -48.63 -16.13 -7.23
C SER A 34 -48.01 -14.99 -8.02
N GLN A 35 -47.19 -15.37 -9.00
CA GLN A 35 -46.50 -14.41 -9.87
C GLN A 35 -46.50 -14.86 -11.34
N LYS A 36 -46.76 -13.93 -12.27
CA LYS A 36 -46.64 -14.16 -13.72
C LYS A 36 -45.21 -13.85 -14.19
N VAL A 37 -44.56 -14.81 -14.79
CA VAL A 37 -43.15 -14.76 -15.23
C VAL A 37 -43.03 -15.29 -16.68
N ARG A 38 -41.90 -14.99 -17.33
CA ARG A 38 -41.55 -15.56 -18.64
C ARG A 38 -40.77 -16.85 -18.45
N GLU A 39 -40.78 -17.72 -19.46
CA GLU A 39 -40.08 -19.01 -19.43
C GLU A 39 -38.59 -18.87 -19.11
N LYS A 40 -37.93 -17.82 -19.62
CA LYS A 40 -36.52 -17.54 -19.38
C LYS A 40 -36.18 -17.07 -17.95
N ASP A 41 -37.18 -16.72 -17.15
CA ASP A 41 -36.99 -16.14 -15.83
C ASP A 41 -36.99 -17.22 -14.71
N PHE A 42 -37.31 -18.49 -15.04
CA PHE A 42 -37.28 -19.62 -14.10
C PHE A 42 -36.55 -20.82 -14.70
N ARG A 43 -36.13 -21.75 -13.87
CA ARG A 43 -35.51 -23.01 -14.27
C ARG A 43 -36.46 -24.17 -13.96
N TYR A 44 -36.68 -25.06 -14.95
CA TYR A 44 -37.45 -26.28 -14.78
C TYR A 44 -36.65 -27.28 -13.95
N ILE A 45 -37.30 -27.89 -12.93
CA ILE A 45 -36.65 -28.79 -11.97
C ILE A 45 -37.24 -30.20 -12.10
N HIS A 46 -38.58 -30.34 -11.99
CA HIS A 46 -39.22 -31.65 -11.98
C HIS A 46 -40.62 -31.59 -12.62
N PRO A 47 -41.07 -32.62 -13.35
CA PRO A 47 -42.37 -32.59 -14.02
C PRO A 47 -43.56 -32.51 -13.07
N VAL A 48 -43.41 -32.91 -11.83
CA VAL A 48 -44.48 -32.91 -10.82
C VAL A 48 -44.01 -32.12 -9.61
N PHE A 49 -44.82 -31.17 -9.13
CA PHE A 49 -44.58 -30.48 -7.88
C PHE A 49 -45.04 -31.35 -6.69
N SER A 50 -44.18 -31.49 -5.70
CA SER A 50 -44.54 -31.99 -4.35
C SER A 50 -44.16 -30.96 -3.32
N SER A 51 -44.60 -31.13 -2.08
CA SER A 51 -44.15 -30.33 -0.96
C SER A 51 -42.63 -30.49 -0.84
N ILE A 52 -41.91 -29.37 -0.88
CA ILE A 52 -40.44 -29.33 -0.73
C ILE A 52 -40.10 -29.07 0.72
N VAL A 53 -39.24 -29.88 1.30
CA VAL A 53 -38.71 -29.73 2.65
C VAL A 53 -37.32 -29.11 2.54
N ASP A 54 -36.97 -28.18 3.46
CA ASP A 54 -35.70 -27.48 3.44
C ASP A 54 -34.46 -28.35 3.76
N GLN A 55 -34.68 -29.60 4.16
CA GLN A 55 -33.61 -30.57 4.43
C GLN A 55 -33.38 -31.51 3.25
N CYS A 56 -32.15 -31.54 2.75
CA CYS A 56 -31.72 -32.51 1.78
C CYS A 56 -31.13 -33.75 2.45
N PRO A 57 -31.39 -34.97 1.92
CA PRO A 57 -30.72 -36.17 2.40
C PRO A 57 -29.21 -36.06 2.25
N LEU A 58 -28.47 -36.73 3.14
CA LEU A 58 -27.03 -36.90 2.98
C LEU A 58 -26.76 -37.85 1.81
N VAL A 59 -25.88 -37.46 0.92
CA VAL A 59 -25.47 -38.26 -0.25
C VAL A 59 -23.98 -38.54 -0.23
N ASP A 60 -23.58 -39.69 -0.75
CA ASP A 60 -22.17 -39.96 -0.96
C ASP A 60 -21.70 -39.31 -2.27
N LEU A 61 -21.01 -38.19 -2.10
CA LEU A 61 -20.47 -37.42 -3.23
C LEU A 61 -19.28 -38.13 -3.93
N ASN A 62 -18.74 -39.19 -3.37
CA ASN A 62 -17.69 -39.99 -4.05
C ASN A 62 -18.19 -40.62 -5.33
N ILE A 63 -19.48 -40.89 -5.45
CA ILE A 63 -20.11 -41.39 -6.66
C ILE A 63 -19.86 -40.49 -7.87
N LEU A 64 -19.77 -39.19 -7.65
CA LEU A 64 -19.51 -38.21 -8.71
C LEU A 64 -18.08 -38.30 -9.30
N ASN A 65 -17.17 -39.03 -8.64
CA ASN A 65 -15.79 -39.16 -9.13
C ASN A 65 -15.69 -39.96 -10.43
N ASP A 66 -16.64 -40.85 -10.69
CA ASP A 66 -16.66 -41.68 -11.87
C ASP A 66 -17.26 -40.97 -13.10
N LEU A 67 -17.83 -39.76 -12.88
CA LEU A 67 -18.52 -38.93 -13.87
C LEU A 67 -17.72 -37.67 -14.24
N GLN A 68 -16.42 -37.65 -13.99
CA GLN A 68 -15.58 -36.45 -14.26
C GLN A 68 -15.61 -36.12 -15.75
N ASP A 69 -15.70 -34.81 -16.04
CA ASP A 69 -15.75 -34.20 -17.38
C ASP A 69 -17.02 -34.53 -18.19
N GLU A 70 -18.00 -35.20 -17.61
CA GLU A 70 -19.30 -35.44 -18.25
C GLU A 70 -20.23 -34.24 -18.07
N THR A 71 -21.10 -34.06 -19.06
CA THR A 71 -22.14 -33.04 -19.04
C THR A 71 -23.49 -33.74 -18.93
N LEU A 72 -24.14 -33.61 -17.80
CA LEU A 72 -25.33 -34.35 -17.45
C LEU A 72 -26.54 -33.43 -17.21
N SER A 73 -27.73 -33.92 -17.42
CA SER A 73 -28.97 -33.23 -17.03
C SER A 73 -29.16 -33.26 -15.50
N LEU A 74 -29.95 -32.33 -14.98
CA LEU A 74 -30.34 -32.33 -13.57
C LEU A 74 -30.97 -33.68 -13.16
N LYS A 75 -31.75 -34.27 -14.05
CA LYS A 75 -32.39 -35.58 -13.82
C LYS A 75 -31.35 -36.68 -13.64
N GLU A 76 -30.40 -36.80 -14.57
CA GLU A 76 -29.37 -37.85 -14.52
C GLU A 76 -28.52 -37.71 -13.23
N ILE A 77 -28.07 -36.53 -12.88
CA ILE A 77 -27.33 -36.32 -11.62
C ILE A 77 -28.18 -36.65 -10.41
N THR A 78 -29.48 -36.31 -10.42
CA THR A 78 -30.37 -36.64 -9.30
C THR A 78 -30.51 -38.19 -9.15
N GLU A 79 -30.69 -38.90 -10.25
CA GLU A 79 -30.78 -40.37 -10.23
C GLU A 79 -29.45 -41.00 -9.74
N TRP A 80 -28.30 -40.45 -10.14
CA TRP A 80 -26.99 -40.89 -9.64
C TRP A 80 -26.78 -40.65 -8.14
N LEU A 81 -27.26 -39.50 -7.63
CA LEU A 81 -27.03 -39.12 -6.22
C LEU A 81 -28.01 -39.81 -5.25
N PHE A 82 -29.24 -40.08 -5.69
CA PHE A 82 -30.34 -40.47 -4.79
C PHE A 82 -31.02 -41.76 -5.18
N ASP A 83 -30.57 -42.43 -6.26
CA ASP A 83 -31.22 -43.62 -6.85
C ASP A 83 -32.71 -43.41 -7.21
N ASP A 84 -33.19 -42.14 -7.17
CA ASP A 84 -34.58 -41.77 -7.42
C ASP A 84 -34.70 -40.32 -7.94
N TYR A 85 -35.57 -40.11 -8.92
CA TYR A 85 -35.89 -38.79 -9.44
C TYR A 85 -37.24 -38.29 -8.88
N SER A 86 -37.29 -37.95 -7.59
CA SER A 86 -38.42 -37.28 -6.99
C SER A 86 -38.25 -35.75 -7.05
N ALA A 87 -39.37 -35.03 -6.85
CA ALA A 87 -39.32 -33.55 -6.82
C ALA A 87 -38.41 -33.01 -5.69
N GLN A 88 -38.39 -33.67 -4.53
CA GLN A 88 -37.52 -33.32 -3.42
C GLN A 88 -36.05 -33.52 -3.76
N ASN A 89 -35.69 -34.68 -4.31
CA ASN A 89 -34.32 -35.01 -4.68
C ASN A 89 -33.82 -34.10 -5.82
N ALA A 90 -34.67 -33.85 -6.83
CA ALA A 90 -34.36 -32.92 -7.92
C ALA A 90 -34.12 -31.48 -7.41
N TRP A 91 -34.89 -31.06 -6.39
CA TRP A 91 -34.70 -29.77 -5.74
C TRP A 91 -33.35 -29.71 -4.99
N CYS A 92 -33.00 -30.79 -4.28
CA CYS A 92 -31.71 -30.86 -3.57
C CYS A 92 -30.52 -30.82 -4.56
N THR A 93 -30.60 -31.56 -5.70
CA THR A 93 -29.60 -31.47 -6.77
C THR A 93 -29.48 -30.05 -7.33
N TYR A 94 -30.62 -29.37 -7.52
CA TYR A 94 -30.63 -27.98 -7.96
C TYR A 94 -29.91 -27.07 -6.95
N LEU A 95 -30.18 -27.18 -5.65
CA LEU A 95 -29.51 -26.41 -4.62
C LEU A 95 -27.98 -26.64 -4.60
N MET A 96 -27.56 -27.90 -4.78
CA MET A 96 -26.12 -28.22 -4.89
C MET A 96 -25.51 -27.62 -6.15
N ALA A 97 -26.27 -27.52 -7.24
CA ALA A 97 -25.80 -26.86 -8.46
C ALA A 97 -25.68 -25.33 -8.30
N GLU A 98 -26.62 -24.72 -7.58
CA GLU A 98 -26.54 -23.28 -7.25
C GLU A 98 -25.38 -22.97 -6.28
N ASP A 99 -25.10 -23.88 -5.34
CA ASP A 99 -23.90 -23.77 -4.48
C ASP A 99 -22.60 -23.80 -5.30
N GLY A 100 -22.55 -24.57 -6.39
CA GLY A 100 -21.47 -24.59 -7.34
C GLY A 100 -20.16 -25.20 -6.85
N LEU A 101 -20.17 -26.00 -5.76
CA LEU A 101 -18.96 -26.65 -5.25
C LEU A 101 -18.58 -27.86 -6.11
N TYR A 102 -19.50 -28.76 -6.34
CA TYR A 102 -19.27 -30.05 -7.04
C TYR A 102 -19.57 -30.00 -8.52
N PHE A 103 -20.56 -29.19 -8.92
CA PHE A 103 -20.95 -28.99 -10.31
C PHE A 103 -21.50 -27.58 -10.54
N PHE A 104 -21.55 -27.19 -11.79
CA PHE A 104 -22.02 -25.86 -12.17
C PHE A 104 -22.82 -25.91 -13.48
N TRP A 105 -23.69 -24.95 -13.67
CA TRP A 105 -24.51 -24.85 -14.86
C TRP A 105 -23.70 -24.49 -16.11
N SER A 106 -23.88 -25.30 -17.17
CA SER A 106 -23.49 -24.98 -18.53
C SER A 106 -24.77 -25.00 -19.38
N LYS A 107 -25.40 -23.85 -19.52
CA LYS A 107 -26.76 -23.66 -20.07
C LYS A 107 -27.80 -24.45 -19.22
N ASP A 108 -28.38 -25.49 -19.78
CA ASP A 108 -29.40 -26.32 -19.12
C ASP A 108 -28.85 -27.68 -18.60
N LEU A 109 -27.56 -27.88 -18.75
CA LEU A 109 -26.84 -29.06 -18.29
C LEU A 109 -25.91 -28.71 -17.15
N LEU A 110 -25.51 -29.68 -16.37
CA LEU A 110 -24.56 -29.58 -15.28
C LEU A 110 -23.23 -30.20 -15.70
N MET A 111 -22.16 -29.47 -15.46
CA MET A 111 -20.79 -29.97 -15.61
C MET A 111 -20.21 -30.25 -14.24
N LEU A 112 -19.63 -31.43 -14.07
CA LEU A 112 -18.96 -31.81 -12.83
C LEU A 112 -17.59 -31.19 -12.75
N ARG A 113 -17.18 -30.85 -11.52
CA ARG A 113 -15.82 -30.35 -11.24
C ARG A 113 -14.90 -31.50 -10.89
N SER A 114 -13.64 -31.40 -11.30
CA SER A 114 -12.62 -32.34 -10.85
C SER A 114 -12.36 -32.23 -9.35
N LYS A 115 -11.80 -33.26 -8.74
CA LYS A 115 -11.40 -33.25 -7.32
C LYS A 115 -10.48 -32.11 -6.97
N GLU A 116 -9.58 -31.73 -7.88
CA GLU A 116 -8.65 -30.65 -7.73
C GLU A 116 -9.40 -29.31 -7.69
N GLN A 117 -10.38 -29.14 -8.59
CA GLN A 117 -11.21 -27.92 -8.63
C GLN A 117 -12.05 -27.77 -7.35
N VAL A 118 -12.64 -28.85 -6.86
CA VAL A 118 -13.40 -28.86 -5.60
C VAL A 118 -12.50 -28.43 -4.44
N LYS A 119 -11.32 -29.04 -4.29
CA LYS A 119 -10.36 -28.67 -3.23
C LYS A 119 -9.92 -27.20 -3.30
N ILE A 120 -9.74 -26.68 -4.51
CA ILE A 120 -9.40 -25.26 -4.69
C ILE A 120 -10.53 -24.37 -4.19
N ILE A 121 -11.77 -24.68 -4.55
CA ILE A 121 -12.95 -23.91 -4.14
C ILE A 121 -13.18 -24.01 -2.62
N GLU A 122 -13.06 -25.19 -2.04
CA GLU A 122 -13.15 -25.39 -0.59
C GLU A 122 -12.11 -24.56 0.15
N LYS A 123 -10.85 -24.60 -0.31
CA LYS A 123 -9.79 -23.76 0.26
C LYS A 123 -10.11 -22.28 0.14
N GLN A 124 -10.54 -21.81 -1.03
CA GLN A 124 -10.92 -20.40 -1.23
C GLN A 124 -12.08 -19.97 -0.31
N ARG A 125 -13.08 -20.84 -0.12
CA ARG A 125 -14.20 -20.57 0.80
C ARG A 125 -13.74 -20.52 2.25
N HIS A 126 -12.86 -21.43 2.64
CA HIS A 126 -12.26 -21.46 3.96
C HIS A 126 -11.42 -20.21 4.24
N ASP A 127 -10.52 -19.87 3.32
CA ASP A 127 -9.67 -18.68 3.43
C ASP A 127 -10.52 -17.40 3.53
N LYS A 128 -11.58 -17.29 2.72
CA LYS A 128 -12.51 -16.15 2.76
C LYS A 128 -13.30 -16.10 4.07
N ALA A 129 -13.69 -17.23 4.63
CA ALA A 129 -14.37 -17.29 5.92
C ALA A 129 -13.44 -16.83 7.06
N LEU A 130 -12.18 -17.29 7.06
CA LEU A 130 -11.15 -16.86 8.01
C LEU A 130 -10.85 -15.37 7.89
N GLU A 131 -10.75 -14.85 6.66
CA GLU A 131 -10.57 -13.42 6.41
C GLU A 131 -11.73 -12.60 6.99
N SER A 132 -12.99 -13.04 6.75
CA SER A 132 -14.18 -12.36 7.29
C SER A 132 -14.19 -12.36 8.81
N GLU A 133 -13.91 -13.50 9.44
CA GLU A 133 -13.85 -13.63 10.89
C GLU A 133 -12.75 -12.74 11.49
N SER A 134 -11.58 -12.73 10.88
CA SER A 134 -10.46 -11.89 11.33
C SER A 134 -10.78 -10.39 11.20
N LEU A 135 -11.45 -9.99 10.11
CA LEU A 135 -11.91 -8.62 9.90
C LEU A 135 -12.94 -8.21 10.97
N GLU A 136 -13.95 -9.04 11.21
CA GLU A 136 -14.99 -8.77 12.21
C GLU A 136 -14.39 -8.62 13.61
N ARG A 137 -13.44 -9.49 13.98
CA ARG A 137 -12.70 -9.41 15.24
C ARG A 137 -11.92 -8.10 15.33
N CYS A 138 -11.17 -7.75 14.29
CA CYS A 138 -10.40 -6.50 14.23
C CYS A 138 -11.33 -5.29 14.38
N VAL A 139 -12.42 -5.22 13.62
CA VAL A 139 -13.41 -4.12 13.69
C VAL A 139 -13.99 -4.00 15.10
N LYS A 140 -14.30 -5.12 15.77
CA LYS A 140 -14.79 -5.14 17.15
C LYS A 140 -13.74 -4.57 18.12
N ASN A 141 -12.48 -4.97 17.98
CA ASN A 141 -11.39 -4.44 18.80
C ASN A 141 -11.21 -2.94 18.60
N LEU A 142 -11.17 -2.47 17.35
CA LEU A 142 -10.98 -1.06 17.01
C LEU A 142 -12.15 -0.17 17.49
N LYS A 143 -13.39 -0.64 17.47
CA LYS A 143 -14.54 0.07 18.06
C LYS A 143 -14.36 0.33 19.56
N ASN A 144 -13.63 -0.55 20.24
CA ASN A 144 -13.30 -0.41 21.66
C ASN A 144 -11.93 0.29 21.89
N ASN A 145 -11.31 0.83 20.86
CA ASN A 145 -9.96 1.44 20.88
C ASN A 145 -8.88 0.47 21.37
N ILE A 146 -9.02 -0.81 21.06
CA ILE A 146 -8.06 -1.86 21.40
C ILE A 146 -7.32 -2.27 20.15
N PHE A 147 -5.99 -2.31 20.24
CA PHE A 147 -5.11 -2.94 19.24
C PHE A 147 -4.59 -4.26 19.82
N LYS A 148 -4.55 -5.30 18.99
CA LYS A 148 -3.94 -6.61 19.30
C LYS A 148 -3.03 -7.03 18.17
N ASP A 149 -1.97 -7.76 18.49
CA ASP A 149 -0.99 -8.23 17.51
C ASP A 149 -1.62 -9.10 16.40
N ASP A 150 -2.65 -9.87 16.72
CA ASP A 150 -3.41 -10.67 15.73
C ASP A 150 -4.15 -9.81 14.68
N ASP A 151 -4.30 -8.51 14.92
CA ASP A 151 -4.96 -7.58 14.02
C ASP A 151 -3.97 -6.82 13.12
N ILE A 152 -2.65 -7.07 13.25
CA ILE A 152 -1.58 -6.30 12.59
C ILE A 152 -1.75 -6.22 11.06
N PHE A 153 -2.24 -7.28 10.43
CA PHE A 153 -2.52 -7.28 8.99
C PHE A 153 -3.49 -6.15 8.60
N TRP A 154 -4.60 -6.04 9.34
CA TRP A 154 -5.63 -5.04 9.10
C TRP A 154 -5.19 -3.63 9.48
N ILE A 155 -4.36 -3.51 10.53
CA ILE A 155 -3.77 -2.22 10.93
C ILE A 155 -2.83 -1.70 9.84
N LYS A 156 -2.01 -2.56 9.24
CA LYS A 156 -1.15 -2.18 8.11
C LYS A 156 -1.95 -1.74 6.88
N GLU A 157 -3.14 -2.31 6.64
CA GLU A 157 -4.01 -1.83 5.57
C GLU A 157 -4.56 -0.40 5.86
N ILE A 158 -4.85 -0.08 7.12
CA ILE A 158 -5.21 1.28 7.54
C ILE A 158 -3.99 2.21 7.39
N GLU A 159 -2.79 1.76 7.78
CA GLU A 159 -1.54 2.50 7.66
C GLU A 159 -1.24 2.88 6.19
N LYS A 160 -1.45 1.97 5.24
CA LYS A 160 -1.33 2.27 3.80
C LYS A 160 -2.26 3.42 3.37
N VAL A 161 -3.48 3.49 3.90
CA VAL A 161 -4.38 4.62 3.63
C VAL A 161 -3.86 5.88 4.30
N ALA A 162 -3.40 5.80 5.55
CA ALA A 162 -2.85 6.93 6.28
C ALA A 162 -1.62 7.55 5.59
N LEU A 163 -0.82 6.72 4.91
CA LEU A 163 0.36 7.12 4.13
C LEU A 163 0.06 7.45 2.65
N ASN A 164 -1.22 7.48 2.25
CA ASN A 164 -1.65 7.73 0.86
C ASN A 164 -1.11 6.70 -0.15
N GLN A 165 -0.77 5.50 0.32
CA GLN A 165 -0.32 4.36 -0.50
C GLN A 165 -1.49 3.51 -1.01
N SER A 166 -2.66 3.59 -0.36
CA SER A 166 -3.92 2.98 -0.77
C SER A 166 -5.06 3.99 -0.66
N LYS A 167 -6.04 3.86 -1.55
CA LYS A 167 -7.24 4.72 -1.53
C LYS A 167 -8.38 4.15 -0.69
N HIS A 168 -8.29 2.88 -0.28
CA HIS A 168 -9.41 2.18 0.35
C HIS A 168 -8.93 1.00 1.18
N THR A 169 -9.61 0.76 2.32
CA THR A 169 -9.50 -0.49 3.09
C THR A 169 -10.87 -0.95 3.59
N LYS A 170 -11.07 -2.28 3.62
CA LYS A 170 -12.29 -2.92 4.14
C LYS A 170 -12.55 -2.53 5.59
N VAL A 171 -11.49 -2.32 6.38
CA VAL A 171 -11.59 -2.00 7.82
C VAL A 171 -12.22 -0.65 8.04
N LEU A 172 -11.74 0.42 7.39
CA LEU A 172 -12.31 1.76 7.53
C LEU A 172 -13.78 1.77 7.08
N SER A 173 -14.09 1.09 5.98
CA SER A 173 -15.47 0.96 5.50
C SER A 173 -16.37 0.25 6.49
N ALA A 174 -15.91 -0.85 7.12
CA ALA A 174 -16.65 -1.59 8.14
C ALA A 174 -16.82 -0.80 9.47
N LEU A 175 -15.91 0.15 9.73
CA LEU A 175 -16.01 1.10 10.84
C LEU A 175 -16.90 2.31 10.53
N SER A 176 -17.35 2.47 9.27
CA SER A 176 -18.03 3.67 8.76
C SER A 176 -17.17 4.94 8.91
N ILE A 177 -15.86 4.79 8.71
CA ILE A 177 -14.87 5.86 8.70
C ILE A 177 -14.50 6.14 7.23
N ASP A 178 -14.37 7.42 6.88
CA ASP A 178 -13.97 7.81 5.53
C ASP A 178 -12.56 7.27 5.19
N ASN A 179 -12.41 6.76 3.97
CA ASN A 179 -11.14 6.28 3.46
C ASN A 179 -10.22 7.45 3.03
N MET A 180 -9.92 8.34 3.98
CA MET A 180 -9.04 9.50 3.82
C MET A 180 -7.78 9.33 4.67
N PRO A 181 -6.62 9.81 4.20
CA PRO A 181 -5.37 9.71 4.97
C PRO A 181 -5.47 10.29 6.38
N GLU A 182 -6.20 11.40 6.56
CA GLU A 182 -6.38 12.06 7.84
C GLU A 182 -7.22 11.21 8.80
N SER A 183 -8.31 10.62 8.32
CA SER A 183 -9.19 9.76 9.12
C SER A 183 -8.48 8.48 9.56
N ALA A 184 -7.71 7.87 8.66
CA ALA A 184 -6.87 6.71 8.95
C ALA A 184 -5.78 7.06 9.99
N HIS A 185 -5.09 8.19 9.82
CA HIS A 185 -4.08 8.69 10.77
C HIS A 185 -4.68 8.88 12.17
N GLN A 186 -5.82 9.58 12.28
CA GLN A 186 -6.48 9.78 13.56
C GLN A 186 -6.86 8.46 14.25
N LEU A 187 -7.31 7.46 13.47
CA LEU A 187 -7.59 6.14 14.03
C LEU A 187 -6.34 5.47 14.58
N LEU A 188 -5.21 5.52 13.84
CA LEU A 188 -3.94 4.93 14.27
C LEU A 188 -3.39 5.59 15.54
N LEU A 189 -3.54 6.91 15.70
CA LEU A 189 -3.23 7.62 16.94
C LEU A 189 -4.16 7.18 18.08
N LYS A 190 -5.46 7.12 17.82
CA LYS A 190 -6.47 6.77 18.82
C LYS A 190 -6.26 5.39 19.43
N ILE A 191 -5.86 4.41 18.62
CA ILE A 191 -5.53 3.05 19.08
C ILE A 191 -4.10 2.92 19.60
N LYS A 192 -3.33 4.02 19.62
CA LYS A 192 -1.92 4.09 20.05
C LYS A 192 -0.97 3.18 19.25
N TYR A 193 -1.33 2.85 18.01
CA TYR A 193 -0.42 2.18 17.06
C TYR A 193 0.63 3.17 16.54
N TRP A 194 0.22 4.40 16.22
CA TRP A 194 1.11 5.53 16.00
C TRP A 194 1.19 6.42 17.23
N SER A 195 2.35 7.05 17.42
CA SER A 195 2.54 8.12 18.39
C SER A 195 2.24 9.48 17.77
N GLU A 196 2.08 10.51 18.61
CA GLU A 196 1.93 11.90 18.15
C GLU A 196 3.18 12.41 17.40
N LEU A 197 4.33 11.74 17.57
CA LEU A 197 5.57 12.06 16.87
C LEU A 197 5.66 11.40 15.49
N THR A 198 4.72 10.53 15.12
CA THR A 198 4.72 9.88 13.81
C THR A 198 4.31 10.88 12.73
N ASN A 199 5.26 11.21 11.85
CA ASN A 199 5.06 12.14 10.75
C ASN A 199 4.72 11.42 9.45
N PRO A 200 3.46 11.42 8.96
CA PRO A 200 3.07 10.74 7.73
C PRO A 200 3.35 11.56 6.46
N TYR A 201 3.65 12.85 6.59
CA TYR A 201 3.69 13.77 5.45
C TYR A 201 4.78 13.44 4.43
N PRO A 202 6.01 13.07 4.80
CA PRO A 202 7.02 12.68 3.83
C PRO A 202 6.55 11.56 2.92
N GLU A 203 5.99 10.50 3.48
CA GLU A 203 5.46 9.37 2.72
C GLU A 203 4.25 9.77 1.85
N ARG A 204 3.33 10.57 2.38
CA ARG A 204 2.15 11.06 1.63
C ARG A 204 2.52 11.85 0.40
N HIS A 205 3.57 12.66 0.50
CA HIS A 205 4.07 13.50 -0.58
C HIS A 205 5.14 12.82 -1.43
N LYS A 206 5.42 11.54 -1.16
CA LYS A 206 6.45 10.76 -1.87
C LYS A 206 7.82 11.45 -1.82
N ILE A 207 8.13 12.05 -0.69
CA ILE A 207 9.45 12.58 -0.42
C ILE A 207 10.32 11.37 -0.11
N PHE A 208 11.17 11.04 -1.08
CA PHE A 208 11.97 9.82 -1.04
C PHE A 208 13.02 9.92 0.07
N ARG A 209 13.25 8.82 0.75
CA ARG A 209 14.40 8.62 1.62
C ARG A 209 15.67 8.62 0.79
N ASP A 210 16.80 8.78 1.45
CA ASP A 210 18.10 8.81 0.77
C ASP A 210 18.30 7.53 -0.07
N GLU A 211 18.68 7.73 -1.33
CA GLU A 211 19.08 6.65 -2.22
C GLU A 211 20.60 6.51 -2.12
N GLU A 212 21.12 5.29 -2.08
CA GLU A 212 22.56 5.04 -2.19
C GLU A 212 22.99 5.33 -3.63
N LEU A 213 23.61 6.47 -3.82
CA LEU A 213 24.19 6.86 -5.10
C LEU A 213 25.71 6.71 -5.05
N ALA A 214 26.29 6.17 -6.10
CA ALA A 214 27.74 6.09 -6.22
C ALA A 214 28.34 7.49 -6.34
N VAL A 215 29.19 7.86 -5.39
CA VAL A 215 29.92 9.13 -5.40
C VAL A 215 31.34 8.86 -5.88
N VAL A 216 31.68 9.44 -7.01
CA VAL A 216 33.05 9.39 -7.54
C VAL A 216 33.70 10.76 -7.32
N PRO A 217 34.72 10.87 -6.43
CA PRO A 217 35.39 12.13 -6.21
C PRO A 217 36.05 12.65 -7.51
N ASN A 218 35.77 13.90 -7.84
CA ASN A 218 36.44 14.57 -8.95
C ASN A 218 37.74 15.21 -8.48
N GLU A 219 38.85 14.87 -9.16
CA GLU A 219 40.13 15.53 -8.95
C GLU A 219 40.16 16.85 -9.73
N VAL A 220 40.23 17.96 -9.02
CA VAL A 220 40.34 19.31 -9.57
C VAL A 220 41.66 19.91 -9.10
N ASP A 221 42.39 20.56 -10.00
CA ASP A 221 43.61 21.32 -9.62
C ASP A 221 43.23 22.49 -8.73
N ARG A 222 43.87 22.59 -7.55
CA ARG A 222 43.48 23.51 -6.49
C ARG A 222 44.66 24.28 -5.94
N GLU A 223 44.51 25.58 -5.72
CA GLU A 223 45.46 26.40 -5.04
C GLU A 223 45.62 25.89 -3.55
N ASP A 224 46.86 25.64 -3.15
CA ASP A 224 47.14 25.20 -1.77
C ASP A 224 47.15 26.38 -0.80
N LEU A 225 46.07 26.53 -0.05
CA LEU A 225 45.89 27.53 1.01
C LEU A 225 45.91 26.88 2.41
N THR A 226 46.48 25.67 2.54
CA THR A 226 46.51 24.94 3.83
C THR A 226 47.39 25.61 4.88
N HIS A 227 48.21 26.58 4.47
CA HIS A 227 49.03 27.41 5.36
C HIS A 227 48.23 28.51 6.10
N LEU A 228 47.01 28.82 5.62
CA LEU A 228 46.13 29.81 6.25
C LEU A 228 45.44 29.23 7.47
N ARG A 229 45.21 30.05 8.49
CA ARG A 229 44.36 29.71 9.63
C ARG A 229 42.90 29.95 9.26
N CYS A 230 42.19 28.90 8.86
CA CYS A 230 40.80 28.99 8.49
C CYS A 230 39.93 28.54 9.66
N TYR A 231 38.88 29.28 9.93
CA TYR A 231 37.88 29.01 10.98
C TYR A 231 36.51 28.88 10.36
N ALA A 232 35.86 27.72 10.57
CA ALA A 232 34.44 27.55 10.36
C ALA A 232 33.73 27.80 11.71
N ILE A 233 32.82 28.75 11.74
CA ILE A 233 32.13 29.19 12.97
C ILE A 233 30.66 28.81 12.85
N ASP A 234 30.22 27.84 13.65
CA ASP A 234 28.88 27.31 13.59
C ASP A 234 28.39 26.88 14.99
N ASN A 235 27.17 26.30 15.07
CA ASN A 235 26.70 25.71 16.32
C ASN A 235 27.58 24.52 16.73
N SER A 236 27.64 24.25 18.03
CA SER A 236 28.45 23.14 18.57
C SER A 236 28.05 21.76 18.07
N ASP A 237 26.79 21.61 17.63
CA ASP A 237 26.17 20.37 17.12
C ASP A 237 26.12 20.30 15.58
N SER A 238 26.59 21.33 14.87
CA SER A 238 26.67 21.34 13.42
C SER A 238 27.77 20.39 12.91
N SER A 239 27.41 19.49 12.00
CA SER A 239 28.34 18.55 11.36
C SER A 239 28.82 19.01 9.98
N ASP A 240 28.08 19.89 9.32
CA ASP A 240 28.17 20.21 7.90
C ASP A 240 28.48 21.70 7.66
N ALA A 241 29.63 22.18 8.17
CA ALA A 241 30.03 23.55 7.95
C ALA A 241 30.23 23.86 6.44
N ASP A 242 29.49 24.85 5.95
CA ASP A 242 29.47 25.25 4.54
C ASP A 242 30.45 26.36 4.23
N ASP A 243 30.82 27.18 5.23
CA ASP A 243 31.67 28.32 5.07
C ASP A 243 32.77 28.44 6.14
N ALA A 244 33.84 29.09 5.78
CA ALA A 244 34.97 29.41 6.68
C ALA A 244 35.61 30.72 6.27
N ILE A 245 36.32 31.32 7.21
CA ILE A 245 37.06 32.58 6.99
C ILE A 245 38.52 32.42 7.37
N SER A 246 39.38 33.18 6.70
CA SER A 246 40.77 33.37 7.08
C SER A 246 41.27 34.76 6.72
N ILE A 247 42.39 35.17 7.31
CA ILE A 247 43.01 36.48 7.09
C ILE A 247 44.51 36.29 6.88
N GLU A 248 45.03 36.91 5.85
CA GLU A 248 46.46 36.97 5.54
C GLU A 248 46.87 38.44 5.34
N GLY A 249 47.46 39.04 6.37
CA GLY A 249 47.76 40.44 6.37
C GLY A 249 46.51 41.32 6.27
N ASN A 250 46.35 42.06 5.17
CA ASN A 250 45.15 42.88 4.88
C ASN A 250 44.17 42.17 3.95
N ARG A 251 44.46 40.93 3.53
CA ARG A 251 43.62 40.12 2.65
C ARG A 251 42.68 39.26 3.48
N ILE A 252 41.41 39.40 3.22
CA ILE A 252 40.35 38.55 3.80
C ILE A 252 40.01 37.47 2.79
N TRP A 253 39.87 36.26 3.29
CA TRP A 253 39.42 35.10 2.53
C TRP A 253 38.11 34.59 3.08
N ILE A 254 37.19 34.29 2.17
CA ILE A 254 35.93 33.58 2.44
C ILE A 254 36.02 32.28 1.65
N HIS A 255 35.85 31.19 2.35
CA HIS A 255 35.91 29.85 1.80
C HIS A 255 34.52 29.21 1.87
N ILE A 256 34.06 28.63 0.79
CA ILE A 256 32.78 27.96 0.70
C ILE A 256 33.04 26.51 0.27
N ALA A 257 32.37 25.58 0.89
CA ALA A 257 32.44 24.14 0.52
C ALA A 257 32.19 23.96 -0.99
N ASP A 258 33.16 23.38 -1.72
CA ASP A 258 33.08 23.25 -3.18
C ASP A 258 32.34 21.99 -3.60
N VAL A 259 31.05 21.91 -3.23
CA VAL A 259 30.18 20.76 -3.53
C VAL A 259 29.99 20.59 -5.04
N ALA A 260 29.84 21.71 -5.77
CA ALA A 260 29.58 21.69 -7.21
C ALA A 260 30.72 21.03 -8.03
N SER A 261 31.97 21.07 -7.52
CA SER A 261 33.08 20.38 -8.20
C SER A 261 33.01 18.84 -8.10
N GLN A 262 32.20 18.31 -7.18
CA GLN A 262 32.03 16.88 -6.95
C GLN A 262 30.76 16.32 -7.62
N VAL A 263 29.92 17.19 -8.18
CA VAL A 263 28.67 16.81 -8.85
C VAL A 263 28.79 17.13 -10.32
N GLU A 264 28.90 16.11 -11.15
CA GLU A 264 28.92 16.27 -12.60
C GLU A 264 27.53 16.67 -13.11
N ILE A 265 27.48 17.64 -14.01
CA ILE A 265 26.23 18.13 -14.60
C ILE A 265 25.54 16.96 -15.33
N ASP A 266 24.21 16.85 -15.15
CA ASP A 266 23.34 15.81 -15.69
C ASP A 266 23.67 14.38 -15.20
N SER A 267 24.53 14.22 -14.20
CA SER A 267 24.74 12.93 -13.53
C SER A 267 23.50 12.51 -12.70
N ASP A 268 23.45 11.24 -12.33
CA ASP A 268 22.37 10.75 -11.44
C ASP A 268 22.32 11.53 -10.13
N LEU A 269 23.46 11.93 -9.60
CA LEU A 269 23.58 12.75 -8.39
C LEU A 269 23.04 14.17 -8.61
N ASP A 270 23.34 14.81 -9.74
CA ASP A 270 22.80 16.12 -10.09
C ASP A 270 21.27 16.06 -10.25
N ILE A 271 20.76 15.08 -10.99
CA ILE A 271 19.33 14.84 -11.18
C ILE A 271 18.63 14.58 -9.85
N TYR A 272 19.27 13.82 -8.95
CA TYR A 272 18.76 13.57 -7.61
C TYR A 272 18.66 14.87 -6.79
N ALA A 273 19.73 15.68 -6.78
CA ALA A 273 19.75 16.95 -6.08
C ALA A 273 18.73 17.95 -6.64
N GLN A 274 18.60 18.04 -7.97
CA GLN A 274 17.61 18.90 -8.64
C GLN A 274 16.17 18.56 -8.22
N LYS A 275 15.84 17.26 -8.13
CA LYS A 275 14.49 16.81 -7.69
C LYS A 275 14.17 17.25 -6.25
N ARG A 276 15.16 17.37 -5.40
CA ARG A 276 15.01 17.75 -3.99
C ARG A 276 15.10 19.26 -3.77
N ALA A 277 15.90 19.96 -4.55
CA ALA A 277 16.11 21.40 -4.57
C ALA A 277 16.69 22.02 -3.29
N SER A 278 16.50 21.42 -2.12
CA SER A 278 17.03 21.89 -0.83
C SER A 278 16.97 20.79 0.23
N ASN A 279 17.69 20.98 1.33
CA ASN A 279 17.44 20.19 2.54
C ASN A 279 16.05 20.53 3.09
N LEU A 280 15.35 19.50 3.58
CA LEU A 280 14.06 19.65 4.25
C LEU A 280 14.22 19.31 5.73
N TYR A 281 14.10 20.31 6.59
CA TYR A 281 14.21 20.18 8.03
C TYR A 281 12.83 19.92 8.62
N LEU A 282 12.63 18.72 9.13
CA LEU A 282 11.40 18.29 9.80
C LEU A 282 11.67 18.14 11.30
N PRO A 283 10.65 18.20 12.17
CA PRO A 283 10.84 18.07 13.61
C PRO A 283 11.46 16.74 14.05
N ASP A 284 11.30 15.69 13.25
CA ASP A 284 11.69 14.32 13.53
C ASP A 284 12.90 13.84 12.70
N GLN A 285 13.25 14.55 11.62
CA GLN A 285 14.34 14.16 10.73
C GLN A 285 14.76 15.31 9.80
N ILE A 286 15.96 15.18 9.25
CA ILE A 286 16.39 16.00 8.12
C ILE A 286 16.40 15.11 6.88
N ILE A 287 15.80 15.60 5.79
CA ILE A 287 15.87 14.95 4.48
C ILE A 287 16.83 15.77 3.63
N HIS A 288 18.01 15.25 3.39
CA HIS A 288 19.08 15.96 2.72
C HIS A 288 18.85 16.09 1.21
N MET A 289 19.27 17.20 0.62
CA MET A 289 19.30 17.40 -0.83
C MET A 289 20.31 16.48 -1.51
N LEU A 290 21.44 16.26 -0.87
CA LEU A 290 22.51 15.38 -1.30
C LEU A 290 22.63 14.16 -0.39
N PRO A 291 23.11 13.02 -0.85
CA PRO A 291 23.42 11.88 0.00
C PRO A 291 24.41 12.28 1.11
N PRO A 292 24.30 11.69 2.32
CA PRO A 292 25.18 11.99 3.45
C PRO A 292 26.66 11.88 3.11
N GLU A 293 27.04 10.91 2.27
CA GLU A 293 28.42 10.67 1.86
C GLU A 293 29.00 11.86 1.09
N VAL A 294 28.18 12.53 0.27
CA VAL A 294 28.59 13.74 -0.47
C VAL A 294 28.75 14.91 0.50
N SER A 295 27.81 15.06 1.40
CA SER A 295 27.87 16.12 2.43
C SER A 295 29.10 15.96 3.30
N ASP A 296 29.40 14.76 3.78
CA ASP A 296 30.57 14.46 4.62
C ASP A 296 31.90 14.68 3.87
N MET A 297 31.93 14.34 2.58
CA MET A 297 33.12 14.56 1.74
C MET A 297 33.39 16.04 1.50
N CYS A 298 32.35 16.85 1.35
CA CYS A 298 32.46 18.26 0.96
C CYS A 298 32.49 19.23 2.16
N SER A 299 31.94 18.84 3.32
CA SER A 299 31.85 19.69 4.50
C SER A 299 33.23 20.14 4.99
N LEU A 300 33.33 21.43 5.33
CA LEU A 300 34.57 22.03 5.77
C LEU A 300 34.99 21.53 7.16
N GLY A 301 36.23 21.06 7.25
CA GLY A 301 36.83 20.59 8.52
C GLY A 301 36.35 19.20 8.97
N GLN A 302 35.68 18.45 8.14
CA GLN A 302 35.43 17.00 8.38
C GLN A 302 36.70 16.18 8.07
N ASN A 303 37.40 16.55 7.01
CA ASN A 303 38.64 15.93 6.60
C ASN A 303 39.87 16.75 6.97
N ALA A 304 41.07 16.16 6.99
CA ALA A 304 42.32 16.86 7.28
C ALA A 304 42.57 18.04 6.35
N LYS A 305 42.08 17.99 5.15
CA LYS A 305 42.02 19.05 4.15
C LYS A 305 40.65 19.07 3.50
N SER A 306 40.11 20.24 3.22
CA SER A 306 38.79 20.43 2.63
C SER A 306 38.91 21.18 1.31
N SER A 307 38.17 20.76 0.32
CA SER A 307 38.01 21.43 -0.98
C SER A 307 37.09 22.64 -0.82
N ALA A 308 37.53 23.81 -1.29
CA ALA A 308 36.74 25.04 -1.18
C ALA A 308 36.81 25.87 -2.46
N LEU A 309 35.73 26.62 -2.72
CA LEU A 309 35.75 27.77 -3.58
C LEU A 309 36.07 28.99 -2.71
N SER A 310 37.24 29.58 -2.93
CA SER A 310 37.74 30.68 -2.09
C SER A 310 37.66 32.01 -2.80
N VAL A 311 37.06 32.97 -2.14
CA VAL A 311 37.03 34.37 -2.58
C VAL A 311 37.90 35.18 -1.67
N SER A 312 38.84 35.93 -2.23
CA SER A 312 39.68 36.83 -1.42
C SER A 312 39.64 38.26 -1.92
N PHE A 313 39.87 39.19 -1.04
CA PHE A 313 39.95 40.64 -1.33
C PHE A 313 40.73 41.38 -0.28
N ASN A 314 41.29 42.54 -0.69
CA ASN A 314 41.88 43.51 0.25
C ASN A 314 40.81 44.46 0.73
N MET A 315 40.79 44.73 2.05
CA MET A 315 39.87 45.67 2.65
C MET A 315 40.65 46.79 3.33
N VAL A 316 40.49 48.03 2.85
CA VAL A 316 41.08 49.24 3.45
C VAL A 316 40.00 50.28 3.64
N LYS A 317 39.76 50.72 4.88
CA LYS A 317 38.73 51.71 5.23
C LYS A 317 37.36 51.40 4.58
N SER A 318 36.90 50.16 4.70
CA SER A 318 35.62 49.62 4.14
C SER A 318 35.53 49.64 2.60
N LYS A 319 36.64 49.82 1.89
CA LYS A 319 36.72 49.66 0.42
C LYS A 319 37.35 48.34 0.07
N ILE A 320 36.64 47.57 -0.74
CA ILE A 320 37.10 46.30 -1.28
C ILE A 320 37.86 46.55 -2.56
N SER A 321 39.00 45.87 -2.72
CA SER A 321 39.84 45.90 -3.91
C SER A 321 40.52 44.53 -4.12
N ASP A 322 41.05 44.29 -5.30
CA ASP A 322 41.82 43.11 -5.67
C ASP A 322 41.10 41.79 -5.32
N VAL A 323 39.88 41.65 -5.85
CA VAL A 323 39.08 40.44 -5.67
C VAL A 323 39.66 39.32 -6.53
N LYS A 324 39.87 38.15 -5.90
CA LYS A 324 40.25 36.89 -6.57
C LYS A 324 39.30 35.77 -6.18
N ILE A 325 39.08 34.87 -7.12
CA ILE A 325 38.28 33.64 -6.90
C ILE A 325 39.14 32.46 -7.36
N ALA A 326 39.27 31.47 -6.51
CA ALA A 326 40.05 30.26 -6.84
C ALA A 326 39.39 29.01 -6.20
N GLN A 327 39.49 27.90 -6.91
CA GLN A 327 39.30 26.60 -6.29
C GLN A 327 40.53 26.31 -5.45
N SER A 328 40.34 25.98 -4.19
CA SER A 328 41.43 25.85 -3.22
C SER A 328 41.32 24.62 -2.34
N MET A 329 42.45 24.26 -1.76
CA MET A 329 42.54 23.28 -0.69
C MET A 329 42.90 24.00 0.60
N ILE A 330 42.10 23.83 1.64
CA ILE A 330 42.24 24.52 2.92
C ILE A 330 42.29 23.51 4.09
N LYS A 331 42.79 23.99 5.23
CA LYS A 331 42.74 23.26 6.50
C LYS A 331 41.92 24.08 7.49
N VAL A 332 40.78 23.51 7.91
CA VAL A 332 39.78 24.24 8.70
C VAL A 332 39.79 23.81 10.16
N THR A 333 39.68 24.77 11.07
CA THR A 333 39.42 24.57 12.48
C THR A 333 37.97 24.94 12.75
N LYS A 334 37.15 23.98 13.21
CA LYS A 334 35.78 24.25 13.63
C LYS A 334 35.76 24.86 15.03
N ILE A 335 35.04 25.96 15.22
CA ILE A 335 34.79 26.58 16.51
C ILE A 335 33.30 26.91 16.65
N SER A 336 32.76 26.77 17.86
CA SER A 336 31.38 27.19 18.11
C SER A 336 31.26 28.71 18.21
N TYR A 337 30.07 29.27 17.94
CA TYR A 337 29.77 30.67 18.15
C TYR A 337 30.15 31.12 19.55
N GLU A 338 29.91 30.30 20.58
CA GLU A 338 30.25 30.60 21.97
C GLU A 338 31.77 30.73 22.19
N ASN A 339 32.56 29.86 21.56
CA ASN A 339 34.01 29.91 21.67
C ASN A 339 34.61 31.07 20.87
N ALA A 340 34.06 31.33 19.69
CA ALA A 340 34.45 32.51 18.90
C ALA A 340 34.19 33.82 19.66
N ASP A 341 33.03 33.93 20.32
CA ASP A 341 32.68 35.11 21.15
C ASP A 341 33.60 35.29 22.37
N LYS A 342 34.04 34.18 22.98
CA LYS A 342 35.04 34.24 24.09
C LYS A 342 36.38 34.73 23.57
N GLU A 343 36.90 34.16 22.48
CA GLU A 343 38.19 34.58 21.92
C GLU A 343 38.20 36.07 21.50
N LEU A 344 37.05 36.56 20.96
CA LEU A 344 36.91 37.98 20.61
C LEU A 344 36.86 38.91 21.81
N LYS A 345 36.46 38.42 22.99
CA LYS A 345 36.40 39.25 24.23
C LYS A 345 37.71 39.25 25.00
N GLU A 346 38.54 38.26 24.80
CA GLU A 346 39.83 38.07 25.50
C GLU A 346 41.01 38.76 24.76
N ASN A 347 40.84 39.16 23.52
CA ASN A 347 41.80 39.88 22.68
C ASN A 347 41.33 41.34 22.42
#